data_4a25a8fe0c47e1fe344ba9aa14e4ec8a
#
_entry.id   4a25a8fe0c47e1fe344ba9aa14e4ec8a
#
_cell.length_a   1.000
_cell.length_b   1.000
_cell.length_c   1.000
_cell.angle_alpha   90.00
_cell.angle_beta   90.00
_cell.angle_gamma   90.00
#
_symmetry.space_group_name_H-M   'P 1'
#
loop_
_entity.id
_entity.type
_entity.pdbx_description
1 polymer ?
#
loop_
_entity_poly.entity_id
_entity_poly.type
_entity_poly.pdbx_seq_one_letter_code
_entity_poly.pdbx_strand_id
1 'polypeptide(L)'
;MQKLNGLEAAAIYQQQAEERNLGVPSHWNTYFTVTNADDAVAKVQQAGGAVLFGPMDVFTAGRMAMLQDRQGAAFAVWQPQDHIGCRVKGEPGAIMWNELVTTDQKDATDFYTGLLGLGSGSMEGPMEYTLLKASGDDVAGVMQITEDMGPVPPNWMVYFGVANVDDTTSQAESLGAIVLVPGTDIPGIGRFATIQDPQGAVFGIFTGA
;
A
#
# COMPACT_ATOMS: atom_id res chain seq x y z
N MET A 1 -1.90 -17.79 0.56
CA MET A 1 -0.67 -17.12 1.07
C MET A 1 0.45 -17.37 0.09
N GLN A 2 1.09 -16.34 -0.42
CA GLN A 2 2.27 -16.40 -1.29
C GLN A 2 3.54 -16.38 -0.43
N LYS A 3 4.54 -17.14 -0.84
CA LYS A 3 5.80 -17.28 -0.08
C LYS A 3 7.00 -17.02 -0.97
N LEU A 4 7.99 -16.34 -0.42
CA LEU A 4 9.32 -16.18 -0.99
C LEU A 4 10.33 -16.87 -0.06
N ASN A 5 11.10 -17.81 -0.57
CA ASN A 5 12.07 -18.59 0.23
C ASN A 5 11.46 -19.22 1.51
N GLY A 6 10.19 -19.64 1.44
CA GLY A 6 9.46 -20.22 2.56
C GLY A 6 8.83 -19.24 3.55
N LEU A 7 9.11 -17.95 3.43
CA LEU A 7 8.54 -16.87 4.27
C LEU A 7 7.30 -16.26 3.61
N GLU A 8 6.30 -15.89 4.40
CA GLU A 8 5.10 -15.21 3.92
C GLU A 8 5.44 -13.83 3.36
N ALA A 9 5.11 -13.59 2.06
CA ALA A 9 5.37 -12.35 1.35
C ALA A 9 4.09 -11.55 1.11
N ALA A 10 3.01 -12.20 0.66
CA ALA A 10 1.73 -11.57 0.37
C ALA A 10 0.58 -12.58 0.45
N ALA A 11 -0.65 -12.10 0.48
CA ALA A 11 -1.84 -12.91 0.35
C ALA A 11 -2.59 -12.55 -0.95
N ILE A 12 -2.97 -13.57 -1.72
CA ILE A 12 -3.87 -13.42 -2.86
C ILE A 12 -5.11 -14.26 -2.56
N TYR A 13 -6.28 -13.69 -2.70
CA TYR A 13 -7.56 -14.37 -2.52
C TYR A 13 -8.57 -13.89 -3.56
N GLN A 14 -9.56 -14.72 -3.80
CA GLN A 14 -10.64 -14.35 -4.69
C GLN A 14 -11.54 -13.33 -3.99
N GLN A 15 -11.79 -12.22 -4.68
CA GLN A 15 -12.68 -11.17 -4.20
C GLN A 15 -14.06 -11.72 -3.85
N GLN A 16 -14.63 -11.29 -2.74
CA GLN A 16 -15.93 -11.75 -2.26
C GLN A 16 -17.06 -11.29 -3.20
N ALA A 17 -18.19 -12.02 -3.17
CA ALA A 17 -19.32 -11.69 -4.04
C ALA A 17 -19.89 -10.30 -3.73
N GLU A 18 -19.91 -9.91 -2.48
CA GLU A 18 -20.36 -8.60 -2.00
C GLU A 18 -19.52 -7.47 -2.59
N GLU A 19 -18.19 -7.58 -2.56
CA GLU A 19 -17.27 -6.59 -3.12
C GLU A 19 -17.48 -6.45 -4.64
N ARG A 20 -17.60 -7.57 -5.36
CA ARG A 20 -17.88 -7.56 -6.80
C ARG A 20 -19.22 -6.93 -7.13
N ASN A 21 -20.26 -7.20 -6.33
CA ASN A 21 -21.60 -6.63 -6.51
C ASN A 21 -21.65 -5.13 -6.26
N LEU A 22 -20.75 -4.63 -5.39
CA LEU A 22 -20.55 -3.19 -5.15
C LEU A 22 -19.65 -2.53 -6.21
N GLY A 23 -19.15 -3.29 -7.18
CA GLY A 23 -18.28 -2.76 -8.24
C GLY A 23 -16.86 -2.42 -7.76
N VAL A 24 -16.43 -2.97 -6.62
CA VAL A 24 -15.05 -2.77 -6.13
C VAL A 24 -14.08 -3.44 -7.11
N PRO A 25 -13.11 -2.71 -7.69
CA PRO A 25 -12.15 -3.30 -8.62
C PRO A 25 -11.19 -4.24 -7.89
N SER A 26 -10.52 -5.13 -8.65
CA SER A 26 -9.36 -5.86 -8.12
C SER A 26 -8.29 -4.87 -7.68
N HIS A 27 -7.72 -5.08 -6.51
CA HIS A 27 -6.78 -4.13 -5.91
C HIS A 27 -5.83 -4.81 -4.91
N TRP A 28 -4.73 -4.16 -4.62
CA TRP A 28 -3.84 -4.48 -3.53
C TRP A 28 -4.21 -3.69 -2.29
N ASN A 29 -4.24 -4.35 -1.12
CA ASN A 29 -4.49 -3.71 0.16
C ASN A 29 -3.19 -3.56 0.96
N THR A 30 -2.92 -2.34 1.43
CA THR A 30 -1.89 -2.08 2.43
C THR A 30 -2.45 -2.35 3.82
N TYR A 31 -1.76 -3.21 4.59
CA TYR A 31 -2.11 -3.55 5.96
C TYR A 31 -1.12 -2.94 6.94
N PHE A 32 -1.62 -2.20 7.92
CA PHE A 32 -0.83 -1.70 9.04
C PHE A 32 -1.02 -2.57 10.26
N THR A 33 0.07 -3.05 10.84
CA THR A 33 0.02 -3.81 12.10
C THR A 33 -0.34 -2.89 13.25
N VAL A 34 -1.33 -3.29 14.05
CA VAL A 34 -1.80 -2.58 15.23
C VAL A 34 -1.86 -3.53 16.43
N THR A 35 -1.79 -2.97 17.64
CA THR A 35 -1.93 -3.76 18.87
C THR A 35 -3.37 -4.14 19.17
N ASN A 36 -4.34 -3.35 18.70
CA ASN A 36 -5.77 -3.57 18.89
C ASN A 36 -6.55 -3.01 17.68
N ALA A 37 -7.25 -3.88 16.96
CA ALA A 37 -8.01 -3.48 15.77
C ALA A 37 -9.28 -2.67 16.12
N ASP A 38 -9.93 -2.97 17.24
CA ASP A 38 -11.13 -2.24 17.67
C ASP A 38 -10.78 -0.80 18.09
N ASP A 39 -9.66 -0.61 18.81
CA ASP A 39 -9.15 0.72 19.16
C ASP A 39 -8.76 1.53 17.91
N ALA A 40 -8.13 0.86 16.92
CA ALA A 40 -7.79 1.51 15.65
C ALA A 40 -9.03 1.97 14.90
N VAL A 41 -10.08 1.14 14.85
CA VAL A 41 -11.39 1.50 14.28
C VAL A 41 -11.98 2.73 14.99
N ALA A 42 -12.00 2.73 16.31
CA ALA A 42 -12.51 3.87 17.08
C ALA A 42 -11.72 5.17 16.80
N LYS A 43 -10.40 5.08 16.71
CA LYS A 43 -9.54 6.24 16.39
C LYS A 43 -9.79 6.76 14.98
N VAL A 44 -9.95 5.87 13.98
CA VAL A 44 -10.27 6.26 12.60
C VAL A 44 -11.57 7.05 12.54
N GLN A 45 -12.63 6.56 13.21
CA GLN A 45 -13.91 7.26 13.26
C GLN A 45 -13.80 8.63 13.95
N GLN A 46 -13.07 8.71 15.07
CA GLN A 46 -12.82 9.98 15.78
C GLN A 46 -12.01 10.96 14.93
N ALA A 47 -11.09 10.45 14.11
CA ALA A 47 -10.29 11.26 13.19
C ALA A 47 -11.03 11.64 11.90
N GLY A 48 -12.31 11.27 11.73
CA GLY A 48 -13.12 11.60 10.56
C GLY A 48 -12.95 10.66 9.36
N GLY A 49 -12.29 9.52 9.54
CA GLY A 49 -12.25 8.44 8.57
C GLY A 49 -13.49 7.54 8.64
N ALA A 50 -13.56 6.54 7.78
CA ALA A 50 -14.68 5.60 7.69
C ALA A 50 -14.26 4.15 7.94
N VAL A 51 -15.23 3.33 8.37
CA VAL A 51 -15.09 1.88 8.47
C VAL A 51 -15.80 1.27 7.27
N LEU A 52 -15.04 0.60 6.42
CA LEU A 52 -15.57 -0.07 5.23
C LEU A 52 -16.04 -1.49 5.58
N PHE A 53 -15.28 -2.19 6.43
CA PHE A 53 -15.58 -3.55 6.84
C PHE A 53 -14.91 -3.92 8.17
N GLY A 54 -15.56 -4.77 8.97
CA GLY A 54 -15.04 -5.25 10.25
C GLY A 54 -15.32 -4.31 11.41
N PRO A 55 -14.61 -4.43 12.58
CA PRO A 55 -13.50 -5.37 12.81
C PRO A 55 -13.97 -6.81 12.93
N MET A 56 -13.17 -7.77 12.45
CA MET A 56 -13.51 -9.19 12.50
C MET A 56 -12.28 -10.07 12.70
N ASP A 57 -12.49 -11.25 13.28
CA ASP A 57 -11.45 -12.25 13.41
C ASP A 57 -11.29 -13.04 12.11
N VAL A 58 -10.05 -13.24 11.69
CA VAL A 58 -9.66 -14.09 10.56
C VAL A 58 -9.19 -15.42 11.14
N PHE A 59 -10.12 -16.29 11.48
CA PHE A 59 -9.84 -17.55 12.20
C PHE A 59 -8.98 -17.29 13.45
N THR A 60 -7.90 -18.04 13.61
CA THR A 60 -6.88 -17.85 14.65
C THR A 60 -5.71 -16.99 14.19
N ALA A 61 -5.70 -16.54 12.94
CA ALA A 61 -4.57 -15.81 12.36
C ALA A 61 -4.42 -14.40 12.93
N GLY A 62 -5.54 -13.71 13.15
CA GLY A 62 -5.54 -12.34 13.66
C GLY A 62 -6.90 -11.67 13.52
N ARG A 63 -6.96 -10.38 13.83
CA ARG A 63 -8.15 -9.54 13.72
C ARG A 63 -7.88 -8.37 12.79
N MET A 64 -8.82 -8.05 11.91
CA MET A 64 -8.65 -7.03 10.88
C MET A 64 -9.85 -6.09 10.78
N ALA A 65 -9.62 -4.92 10.21
CA ALA A 65 -10.66 -4.05 9.67
C ALA A 65 -10.18 -3.40 8.37
N MET A 66 -11.11 -3.16 7.45
CA MET A 66 -10.92 -2.31 6.28
C MET A 66 -11.44 -0.91 6.60
N LEU A 67 -10.63 0.07 6.39
CA LEU A 67 -10.82 1.45 6.78
C LEU A 67 -10.59 2.39 5.60
N GLN A 68 -11.01 3.62 5.74
CA GLN A 68 -10.79 4.68 4.76
C GLN A 68 -10.38 5.95 5.49
N ASP A 69 -9.38 6.64 4.99
CA ASP A 69 -9.00 7.94 5.52
C ASP A 69 -9.99 9.05 5.10
N ARG A 70 -9.73 10.28 5.55
CA ARG A 70 -10.60 11.44 5.29
C ARG A 70 -10.70 11.82 3.81
N GLN A 71 -9.75 11.41 2.99
CA GLN A 71 -9.65 11.76 1.58
C GLN A 71 -10.09 10.63 0.66
N GLY A 72 -10.43 9.49 1.23
CA GLY A 72 -10.98 8.37 0.50
C GLY A 72 -10.00 7.22 0.21
N ALA A 73 -8.75 7.30 0.67
CA ALA A 73 -7.83 6.19 0.51
C ALA A 73 -8.19 5.03 1.44
N ALA A 74 -8.43 3.86 0.85
CA ALA A 74 -8.69 2.63 1.59
C ALA A 74 -7.40 2.00 2.10
N PHE A 75 -7.44 1.47 3.32
CA PHE A 75 -6.34 0.72 3.94
C PHE A 75 -6.89 -0.28 4.94
N ALA A 76 -6.05 -1.20 5.39
CA ALA A 76 -6.43 -2.18 6.40
C ALA A 76 -5.56 -2.06 7.65
N VAL A 77 -6.13 -2.47 8.79
CA VAL A 77 -5.37 -2.73 10.02
C VAL A 77 -5.38 -4.22 10.32
N TRP A 78 -4.27 -4.69 10.87
CA TRP A 78 -4.06 -6.08 11.27
C TRP A 78 -3.56 -6.17 12.70
N GLN A 79 -4.34 -6.80 13.56
CA GLN A 79 -3.93 -7.20 14.90
C GLN A 79 -3.50 -8.66 14.82
N PRO A 80 -2.19 -8.97 14.92
CA PRO A 80 -1.68 -10.32 14.76
C PRO A 80 -2.06 -11.22 15.93
N GLN A 81 -2.30 -12.50 15.63
CA GLN A 81 -2.35 -13.62 16.57
C GLN A 81 -1.36 -14.70 16.08
N ASP A 82 -1.82 -15.79 15.47
CA ASP A 82 -0.94 -16.85 14.93
C ASP A 82 -0.16 -16.37 13.68
N HIS A 83 -0.64 -15.34 12.97
CA HIS A 83 -0.03 -14.80 11.75
C HIS A 83 0.36 -13.34 11.94
N ILE A 84 1.66 -13.07 11.89
CA ILE A 84 2.20 -11.70 12.12
C ILE A 84 2.05 -10.78 10.90
N GLY A 85 1.63 -11.28 9.74
CA GLY A 85 1.63 -10.58 8.46
C GLY A 85 2.80 -10.98 7.57
N CYS A 86 3.28 -10.06 6.76
CA CYS A 86 4.43 -10.23 5.89
C CYS A 86 5.71 -10.48 6.71
N ARG A 87 6.48 -11.53 6.35
CA ARG A 87 7.74 -11.94 7.01
C ARG A 87 8.98 -11.65 6.18
N VAL A 88 8.80 -11.21 4.95
CA VAL A 88 9.88 -10.83 4.04
C VAL A 88 9.53 -9.54 3.31
N LYS A 89 10.45 -8.60 3.30
CA LYS A 89 10.33 -7.29 2.64
C LYS A 89 11.70 -6.81 2.19
N GLY A 90 11.76 -5.86 1.25
CA GLY A 90 12.98 -5.19 0.86
C GLY A 90 13.87 -5.99 -0.08
N GLU A 91 13.37 -7.08 -0.69
CA GLU A 91 14.13 -7.88 -1.67
C GLU A 91 13.26 -8.20 -2.90
N PRO A 92 13.85 -8.55 -4.05
CA PRO A 92 13.10 -8.92 -5.24
C PRO A 92 12.11 -10.05 -4.97
N GLY A 93 10.84 -9.85 -5.41
CA GLY A 93 9.72 -10.77 -5.16
C GLY A 93 8.94 -10.49 -3.87
N ALA A 94 9.35 -9.51 -3.08
CA ALA A 94 8.66 -9.09 -1.86
C ALA A 94 8.22 -7.62 -1.95
N ILE A 95 7.41 -7.20 -0.97
CA ILE A 95 7.06 -5.78 -0.83
C ILE A 95 8.32 -4.94 -0.56
N MET A 96 8.47 -3.86 -1.32
CA MET A 96 9.58 -2.93 -1.20
C MET A 96 9.16 -1.63 -0.56
N TRP A 97 7.99 -1.10 -0.94
CA TRP A 97 7.50 0.18 -0.49
C TRP A 97 5.97 0.25 -0.49
N ASN A 98 5.41 1.11 0.36
CA ASN A 98 4.02 1.55 0.29
C ASN A 98 3.99 3.05 0.11
N GLU A 99 3.12 3.55 -0.75
CA GLU A 99 3.00 4.96 -1.04
C GLU A 99 1.54 5.38 -1.02
N LEU A 100 1.23 6.39 -0.24
CA LEU A 100 -0.06 7.06 -0.30
C LEU A 100 0.01 8.20 -1.30
N VAL A 101 -0.81 8.16 -2.33
CA VAL A 101 -1.12 9.32 -3.16
C VAL A 101 -2.43 9.92 -2.69
N THR A 102 -2.46 11.24 -2.43
CA THR A 102 -3.56 11.89 -1.72
C THR A 102 -3.79 13.31 -2.20
N THR A 103 -5.00 13.84 -1.96
CA THR A 103 -5.37 15.21 -2.34
C THR A 103 -4.92 16.27 -1.34
N ASP A 104 -4.56 15.89 -0.11
CA ASP A 104 -3.99 16.77 0.91
C ASP A 104 -2.94 15.99 1.71
N GLN A 105 -1.68 16.16 1.31
CA GLN A 105 -0.53 15.46 1.88
C GLN A 105 -0.36 15.73 3.37
N LYS A 106 -0.57 16.99 3.79
CA LYS A 106 -0.42 17.38 5.19
C LYS A 106 -1.52 16.73 6.05
N ASP A 107 -2.76 16.83 5.63
CA ASP A 107 -3.90 16.25 6.35
C ASP A 107 -3.79 14.72 6.46
N ALA A 108 -3.38 14.05 5.38
CA ALA A 108 -3.14 12.62 5.38
C ALA A 108 -1.98 12.24 6.34
N THR A 109 -0.88 12.98 6.31
CA THR A 109 0.25 12.76 7.22
C THR A 109 -0.18 12.87 8.67
N ASP A 110 -0.93 13.92 9.04
CA ASP A 110 -1.46 14.12 10.40
C ASP A 110 -2.40 12.97 10.80
N PHE A 111 -3.23 12.49 9.87
CA PHE A 111 -4.14 11.35 10.10
C PHE A 111 -3.36 10.08 10.43
N TYR A 112 -2.43 9.64 9.58
CA TYR A 112 -1.71 8.37 9.76
C TYR A 112 -0.71 8.40 10.92
N THR A 113 -0.04 9.54 11.15
CA THR A 113 0.86 9.67 12.32
C THR A 113 0.08 9.62 13.62
N GLY A 114 -1.07 10.29 13.71
CA GLY A 114 -1.97 10.24 14.88
C GLY A 114 -2.59 8.87 15.11
N LEU A 115 -3.02 8.18 14.04
CA LEU A 115 -3.66 6.86 14.11
C LEU A 115 -2.68 5.77 14.56
N LEU A 116 -1.51 5.72 13.91
CA LEU A 116 -0.56 4.60 14.00
C LEU A 116 0.61 4.89 14.96
N GLY A 117 0.72 6.12 15.50
CA GLY A 117 1.84 6.53 16.33
C GLY A 117 3.16 6.63 15.56
N LEU A 118 3.09 6.92 14.26
CA LEU A 118 4.25 7.08 13.39
C LEU A 118 4.86 8.47 13.55
N GLY A 119 6.17 8.56 13.31
CA GLY A 119 6.84 9.82 13.03
C GLY A 119 6.68 10.21 11.55
N SER A 120 7.07 11.42 11.21
CA SER A 120 7.18 11.89 9.84
C SER A 120 8.50 12.63 9.59
N GLY A 121 8.89 12.70 8.32
CA GLY A 121 10.05 13.46 7.84
C GLY A 121 9.83 13.81 6.37
N SER A 122 10.63 14.71 5.82
CA SER A 122 10.62 15.03 4.40
C SER A 122 11.82 14.38 3.71
N MET A 123 11.63 13.96 2.48
CA MET A 123 12.72 13.58 1.59
C MET A 123 13.12 14.80 0.76
N GLU A 124 14.42 15.08 0.72
CA GLU A 124 14.95 16.14 -0.16
C GLU A 124 14.82 15.71 -1.63
N GLY A 125 14.24 16.56 -2.47
CA GLY A 125 14.04 16.24 -3.88
C GLY A 125 13.29 17.34 -4.64
N PRO A 126 13.05 17.12 -5.94
CA PRO A 126 12.36 18.09 -6.80
C PRO A 126 10.85 18.20 -6.50
N MET A 127 10.29 17.25 -5.78
CA MET A 127 8.89 17.22 -5.37
C MET A 127 8.79 17.07 -3.85
N GLU A 128 7.73 17.63 -3.28
CA GLU A 128 7.43 17.44 -1.87
C GLU A 128 7.01 15.98 -1.62
N TYR A 129 7.76 15.29 -0.76
CA TYR A 129 7.53 13.89 -0.43
C TYR A 129 7.71 13.68 1.07
N THR A 130 6.66 13.21 1.74
CA THR A 130 6.72 12.92 3.17
C THR A 130 7.02 11.45 3.41
N LEU A 131 7.94 11.18 4.32
CA LEU A 131 8.25 9.85 4.82
C LEU A 131 7.50 9.59 6.12
N LEU A 132 6.78 8.49 6.21
CA LEU A 132 6.23 7.98 7.47
C LEU A 132 7.27 7.06 8.11
N LYS A 133 7.47 7.21 9.42
CA LYS A 133 8.55 6.54 10.16
C LYS A 133 8.00 5.70 11.30
N ALA A 134 8.44 4.44 11.40
CA ALA A 134 8.19 3.57 12.54
C ALA A 134 9.52 3.29 13.23
N SER A 135 9.64 3.61 14.51
CA SER A 135 10.87 3.42 15.30
C SER A 135 12.14 4.03 14.68
N GLY A 136 11.96 5.08 13.89
CA GLY A 136 13.05 5.79 13.19
C GLY A 136 13.29 5.33 11.74
N ASP A 137 12.80 4.17 11.34
CA ASP A 137 12.92 3.65 9.97
C ASP A 137 11.80 4.17 9.07
N ASP A 138 12.13 4.47 7.81
CA ASP A 138 11.16 4.84 6.79
C ASP A 138 10.34 3.61 6.40
N VAL A 139 9.00 3.70 6.51
CA VAL A 139 8.10 2.57 6.27
C VAL A 139 7.08 2.81 5.16
N ALA A 140 6.81 4.06 4.82
CA ALA A 140 5.92 4.45 3.73
C ALA A 140 6.18 5.88 3.29
N GLY A 141 5.70 6.22 2.09
CA GLY A 141 5.69 7.56 1.55
C GLY A 141 4.29 8.16 1.46
N VAL A 142 4.21 9.48 1.45
CA VAL A 142 2.99 10.24 1.19
C VAL A 142 3.32 11.31 0.18
N MET A 143 2.58 11.37 -0.92
CA MET A 143 2.74 12.37 -1.94
C MET A 143 1.42 13.00 -2.36
N GLN A 144 1.50 14.26 -2.77
CA GLN A 144 0.37 15.01 -3.30
C GLN A 144 0.01 14.52 -4.70
N ILE A 145 -1.29 14.28 -4.98
CA ILE A 145 -1.78 14.09 -6.34
C ILE A 145 -1.60 15.42 -7.10
N THR A 146 -0.93 15.35 -8.25
CA THR A 146 -0.68 16.49 -9.14
C THR A 146 -1.55 16.39 -10.40
N GLU A 147 -1.75 17.51 -11.10
CA GLU A 147 -2.61 17.57 -12.30
C GLU A 147 -2.12 16.63 -13.43
N ASP A 148 -0.82 16.43 -13.55
CA ASP A 148 -0.20 15.56 -14.55
C ASP A 148 -0.42 14.06 -14.31
N MET A 149 -0.81 13.66 -13.10
CA MET A 149 -1.21 12.28 -12.79
C MET A 149 -2.59 11.91 -13.37
N GLY A 150 -3.35 12.91 -13.84
CA GLY A 150 -4.72 12.70 -14.31
C GLY A 150 -5.70 12.38 -13.18
N PRO A 151 -6.84 11.75 -13.47
CA PRO A 151 -7.92 11.53 -12.50
C PRO A 151 -7.64 10.30 -11.60
N VAL A 152 -6.55 10.33 -10.84
CA VAL A 152 -6.22 9.29 -9.87
C VAL A 152 -6.91 9.59 -8.54
N PRO A 153 -7.71 8.66 -7.97
CA PRO A 153 -8.27 8.83 -6.63
C PRO A 153 -7.20 8.64 -5.55
N PRO A 154 -7.38 9.21 -4.35
CA PRO A 154 -6.52 8.90 -3.20
C PRO A 154 -6.45 7.38 -2.97
N ASN A 155 -5.25 6.84 -2.88
CA ASN A 155 -5.05 5.40 -2.71
C ASN A 155 -3.67 5.08 -2.13
N TRP A 156 -3.56 3.89 -1.53
CA TRP A 156 -2.30 3.27 -1.18
C TRP A 156 -1.79 2.41 -2.33
N MET A 157 -0.62 2.75 -2.84
CA MET A 157 0.10 2.01 -3.86
C MET A 157 1.12 1.09 -3.19
N VAL A 158 1.11 -0.19 -3.56
CA VAL A 158 2.11 -1.17 -3.13
C VAL A 158 3.17 -1.30 -4.22
N TYR A 159 4.45 -1.22 -3.86
CA TYR A 159 5.57 -1.48 -4.76
C TYR A 159 6.25 -2.80 -4.39
N PHE A 160 6.43 -3.66 -5.38
CA PHE A 160 7.20 -4.90 -5.25
C PHE A 160 8.61 -4.71 -5.76
N GLY A 161 9.59 -5.26 -5.02
CA GLY A 161 10.97 -5.29 -5.46
C GLY A 161 11.16 -6.21 -6.67
N VAL A 162 11.94 -5.75 -7.63
CA VAL A 162 12.34 -6.54 -8.79
C VAL A 162 13.83 -6.38 -9.07
N ALA A 163 14.44 -7.37 -9.73
CA ALA A 163 15.85 -7.29 -10.08
C ALA A 163 16.12 -6.28 -11.22
N ASN A 164 15.17 -6.14 -12.13
CA ASN A 164 15.23 -5.22 -13.27
C ASN A 164 13.82 -4.78 -13.64
N VAL A 165 13.56 -3.48 -13.62
CA VAL A 165 12.24 -2.91 -13.90
C VAL A 165 11.85 -3.10 -15.37
N ASP A 166 12.75 -2.87 -16.32
CA ASP A 166 12.43 -2.93 -17.75
C ASP A 166 12.15 -4.37 -18.20
N ASP A 167 12.95 -5.34 -17.74
CA ASP A 167 12.72 -6.76 -18.03
C ASP A 167 11.41 -7.24 -17.43
N THR A 168 11.13 -6.84 -16.18
CA THR A 168 9.86 -7.21 -15.48
C THR A 168 8.66 -6.57 -16.15
N THR A 169 8.78 -5.31 -16.60
CA THR A 169 7.72 -4.61 -17.34
C THR A 169 7.41 -5.35 -18.65
N SER A 170 8.44 -5.68 -19.43
CA SER A 170 8.29 -6.43 -20.68
C SER A 170 7.65 -7.81 -20.45
N GLN A 171 8.04 -8.50 -19.38
CA GLN A 171 7.41 -9.77 -18.99
C GLN A 171 5.94 -9.59 -18.62
N ALA A 172 5.61 -8.57 -17.85
CA ALA A 172 4.22 -8.26 -17.45
C ALA A 172 3.33 -7.99 -18.67
N GLU A 173 3.80 -7.20 -19.64
CA GLU A 173 3.09 -6.97 -20.90
C GLU A 173 2.84 -8.27 -21.67
N SER A 174 3.83 -9.17 -21.73
CA SER A 174 3.69 -10.48 -22.38
C SER A 174 2.64 -11.38 -21.70
N LEU A 175 2.36 -11.12 -20.43
CA LEU A 175 1.33 -11.79 -19.61
C LEU A 175 -0.03 -11.07 -19.63
N GLY A 176 -0.17 -9.99 -20.43
CA GLY A 176 -1.41 -9.26 -20.60
C GLY A 176 -1.63 -8.09 -19.64
N ALA A 177 -0.60 -7.64 -18.95
CA ALA A 177 -0.67 -6.45 -18.12
C ALA A 177 -0.61 -5.18 -18.98
N ILE A 178 -1.09 -4.08 -18.44
CA ILE A 178 -1.01 -2.74 -19.03
C ILE A 178 0.03 -1.94 -18.25
N VAL A 179 0.97 -1.32 -18.96
CA VAL A 179 1.94 -0.40 -18.37
C VAL A 179 1.29 0.98 -18.29
N LEU A 180 1.03 1.46 -17.07
CA LEU A 180 0.46 2.78 -16.82
C LEU A 180 1.54 3.85 -16.74
N VAL A 181 2.67 3.55 -16.08
CA VAL A 181 3.87 4.40 -16.04
C VAL A 181 5.05 3.54 -16.47
N PRO A 182 5.73 3.87 -17.57
CA PRO A 182 6.89 3.11 -18.01
C PRO A 182 8.07 3.27 -17.04
N GLY A 183 9.09 2.41 -17.20
CA GLY A 183 10.30 2.45 -16.38
C GLY A 183 10.86 3.87 -16.29
N THR A 184 10.84 4.44 -15.09
CA THR A 184 11.20 5.83 -14.78
C THR A 184 12.25 5.86 -13.67
N ASP A 185 13.31 6.63 -13.86
CA ASP A 185 14.37 6.78 -12.87
C ASP A 185 13.99 7.83 -11.82
N ILE A 186 14.25 7.51 -10.56
CA ILE A 186 14.24 8.45 -9.45
C ILE A 186 15.69 8.68 -9.06
N PRO A 187 16.28 9.85 -9.38
CA PRO A 187 17.71 10.10 -9.19
C PRO A 187 18.18 9.82 -7.75
N GLY A 188 19.19 8.96 -7.60
CA GLY A 188 19.78 8.59 -6.32
C GLY A 188 18.93 7.61 -5.48
N ILE A 189 17.78 7.17 -5.96
CA ILE A 189 16.86 6.27 -5.24
C ILE A 189 16.67 4.95 -5.98
N GLY A 190 16.39 4.98 -7.27
CA GLY A 190 16.18 3.77 -8.05
C GLY A 190 15.32 4.00 -9.30
N ARG A 191 14.74 2.90 -9.79
CA ARG A 191 13.88 2.89 -10.97
C ARG A 191 12.56 2.19 -10.65
N PHE A 192 11.44 2.74 -11.13
CA PHE A 192 10.12 2.17 -10.92
C PHE A 192 9.30 2.12 -12.22
N ALA A 193 8.25 1.31 -12.20
CA ALA A 193 7.16 1.37 -13.17
C ALA A 193 5.84 1.11 -12.46
N THR A 194 4.71 1.56 -13.03
CA THR A 194 3.36 1.26 -12.54
C THR A 194 2.65 0.38 -13.56
N ILE A 195 2.11 -0.73 -13.08
CA ILE A 195 1.52 -1.80 -13.89
C ILE A 195 0.09 -2.05 -13.40
N GLN A 196 -0.82 -2.32 -14.35
CA GLN A 196 -2.14 -2.87 -14.08
C GLN A 196 -2.17 -4.31 -14.56
N ASP A 197 -2.52 -5.24 -13.67
CA ASP A 197 -2.64 -6.66 -14.03
C ASP A 197 -3.89 -6.94 -14.90
N PRO A 198 -4.01 -8.16 -15.48
CA PRO A 198 -5.17 -8.50 -16.32
C PRO A 198 -6.53 -8.50 -15.58
N GLN A 199 -6.55 -8.49 -14.26
CA GLN A 199 -7.76 -8.35 -13.44
C GLN A 199 -8.08 -6.90 -13.07
N GLY A 200 -7.18 -5.95 -13.41
CA GLY A 200 -7.36 -4.53 -13.17
C GLY A 200 -6.67 -3.99 -11.90
N ALA A 201 -5.98 -4.83 -11.13
CA ALA A 201 -5.27 -4.36 -9.95
C ALA A 201 -3.98 -3.61 -10.35
N VAL A 202 -3.82 -2.41 -9.79
CA VAL A 202 -2.65 -1.55 -10.04
C VAL A 202 -1.64 -1.73 -8.92
N PHE A 203 -0.37 -1.82 -9.28
CA PHE A 203 0.77 -1.89 -8.37
C PHE A 203 2.04 -1.33 -9.00
N GLY A 204 2.99 -0.93 -8.18
CA GLY A 204 4.32 -0.53 -8.60
C GLY A 204 5.30 -1.70 -8.58
N ILE A 205 6.33 -1.61 -9.42
CA ILE A 205 7.55 -2.40 -9.32
C ILE A 205 8.74 -1.45 -9.17
N PHE A 206 9.74 -1.85 -8.38
CA PHE A 206 10.85 -0.99 -8.03
C PHE A 206 12.17 -1.77 -7.92
N THR A 207 13.25 -1.15 -8.36
CA THR A 207 14.62 -1.57 -8.04
C THR A 207 15.39 -0.40 -7.46
N GLY A 208 16.11 -0.61 -6.36
CA GLY A 208 16.97 0.41 -5.74
C GLY A 208 18.22 0.70 -6.59
N ALA A 209 18.83 1.85 -6.37
CA ALA A 209 20.07 2.27 -7.03
C ALA A 209 21.28 1.48 -6.54
#